data_08bd461ac13958c839c6ea99bde3e16f
#
_entry.id   08bd461ac13958c839c6ea99bde3e16f
#
_cell.length_a   1.000
_cell.length_b   1.000
_cell.length_c   1.000
_cell.angle_alpha   90.00
_cell.angle_beta   90.00
_cell.angle_gamma   90.00
#
_symmetry.space_group_name_H-M   'P 1'
#
loop_
_entity.id
_entity.type
_entity.pdbx_description
1 polymer ?
#
loop_
_entity_poly.entity_id
_entity_poly.type
_entity_poly.pdbx_seq_one_letter_code
_entity_poly.pdbx_strand_id
1 'polypeptide(L)'
;MTAPNPHGLTQLRDALRQFAADRDWDQYHSPKNLASALAVEAAELLERFQWLTEDQSRALPPAELQKVREEMADVLNYLVRLADKLDVNLLDAARDKMKLNEQKYPVDKARGSAKKYSEL
;
A
#
# COMPACT_ATOMS: atom_id res chain seq x y z
N MET A 1 21.94 -20.13 -2.33
CA MET A 1 22.08 -18.68 -2.47
C MET A 1 20.87 -18.02 -1.82
N THR A 2 21.07 -17.26 -0.77
CA THR A 2 19.98 -16.52 -0.13
C THR A 2 19.63 -15.31 -0.99
N ALA A 3 18.34 -15.05 -1.20
CA ALA A 3 17.91 -13.84 -1.85
C ALA A 3 18.36 -12.62 -1.04
N PRO A 4 18.89 -11.55 -1.67
CA PRO A 4 19.25 -10.36 -0.94
C PRO A 4 18.02 -9.73 -0.27
N ASN A 5 18.21 -9.15 0.91
CA ASN A 5 17.14 -8.40 1.57
C ASN A 5 16.75 -7.22 0.67
N PRO A 6 15.46 -7.05 0.37
CA PRO A 6 15.04 -5.95 -0.50
C PRO A 6 15.20 -4.59 0.18
N HIS A 7 15.81 -3.66 -0.55
CA HIS A 7 15.95 -2.26 -0.15
C HIS A 7 15.30 -1.39 -1.23
N GLY A 8 14.21 -0.72 -0.91
CA GLY A 8 13.47 0.09 -1.84
C GLY A 8 12.52 -0.72 -2.73
N LEU A 9 11.67 -0.01 -3.46
CA LEU A 9 10.57 -0.64 -4.20
C LEU A 9 11.03 -1.51 -5.37
N THR A 10 12.09 -1.12 -6.07
CA THR A 10 12.61 -1.90 -7.19
C THR A 10 13.12 -3.27 -6.74
N GLN A 11 13.86 -3.30 -5.66
CA GLN A 11 14.38 -4.55 -5.11
C GLN A 11 13.26 -5.41 -4.51
N LEU A 12 12.29 -4.78 -3.85
CA LEU A 12 11.10 -5.49 -3.36
C LEU A 12 10.31 -6.09 -4.51
N ARG A 13 10.11 -5.32 -5.59
CA ARG A 13 9.45 -5.80 -6.81
C ARG A 13 10.13 -7.08 -7.34
N ASP A 14 11.46 -7.04 -7.47
CA ASP A 14 12.22 -8.16 -8.00
C ASP A 14 12.15 -9.38 -7.07
N ALA A 15 12.21 -9.17 -5.76
CA ALA A 15 12.05 -10.23 -4.77
C ALA A 15 10.65 -10.87 -4.83
N LEU A 16 9.60 -10.06 -4.95
CA LEU A 16 8.22 -10.55 -5.08
C LEU A 16 7.99 -11.30 -6.39
N ARG A 17 8.60 -10.82 -7.47
CA ARG A 17 8.55 -11.49 -8.78
C ARG A 17 9.15 -12.89 -8.67
N GLN A 18 10.31 -13.02 -8.04
CA GLN A 18 10.96 -14.30 -7.84
C GLN A 18 10.15 -15.21 -6.91
N PHE A 19 9.60 -14.66 -5.84
CA PHE A 19 8.74 -15.40 -4.91
C PHE A 19 7.55 -16.03 -5.63
N ALA A 20 6.89 -15.28 -6.51
CA ALA A 20 5.77 -15.78 -7.30
C ALA A 20 6.22 -16.82 -8.35
N ALA A 21 7.36 -16.59 -9.00
CA ALA A 21 7.92 -17.51 -10.00
C ALA A 21 8.25 -18.86 -9.38
N ASP A 22 8.88 -18.86 -8.21
CA ASP A 22 9.27 -20.09 -7.50
C ASP A 22 8.06 -20.97 -7.16
N ARG A 23 6.89 -20.39 -7.00
CA ARG A 23 5.64 -21.07 -6.63
C ARG A 23 4.68 -21.28 -7.80
N ASP A 24 5.10 -20.86 -8.99
CA ASP A 24 4.25 -20.89 -10.18
C ASP A 24 2.95 -20.14 -9.99
N TRP A 25 3.00 -19.03 -9.24
CA TRP A 25 1.85 -18.19 -8.95
C TRP A 25 1.65 -17.09 -9.98
N ASP A 26 2.64 -16.81 -10.81
CA ASP A 26 2.55 -15.74 -11.81
C ASP A 26 1.33 -15.92 -12.72
N GLN A 27 0.98 -17.17 -13.04
CA GLN A 27 -0.19 -17.49 -13.83
C GLN A 27 -1.51 -16.98 -13.24
N TYR A 28 -1.58 -16.79 -11.92
CA TYR A 28 -2.76 -16.30 -11.23
C TYR A 28 -2.72 -14.78 -10.99
N HIS A 29 -1.59 -14.14 -11.25
CA HIS A 29 -1.35 -12.74 -10.93
C HIS A 29 -1.70 -11.81 -12.10
N SER A 30 -2.94 -11.89 -12.59
CA SER A 30 -3.45 -10.88 -13.51
C SER A 30 -3.68 -9.54 -12.75
N PRO A 31 -3.65 -8.39 -13.42
CA PRO A 31 -3.98 -7.11 -12.80
C PRO A 31 -5.30 -7.13 -12.06
N LYS A 32 -6.33 -7.73 -12.64
CA LYS A 32 -7.64 -7.87 -12.00
C LYS A 32 -7.55 -8.66 -10.69
N ASN A 33 -6.89 -9.81 -10.70
CA ASN A 33 -6.76 -10.65 -9.50
C ASN A 33 -5.93 -9.96 -8.43
N LEU A 34 -4.85 -9.27 -8.81
CA LEU A 34 -4.01 -8.52 -7.88
C LEU A 34 -4.75 -7.33 -7.27
N ALA A 35 -5.55 -6.62 -8.04
CA ALA A 35 -6.39 -5.53 -7.53
C ALA A 35 -7.41 -6.06 -6.51
N SER A 36 -8.03 -7.21 -6.80
CA SER A 36 -8.97 -7.86 -5.89
C SER A 36 -8.28 -8.29 -4.58
N ALA A 37 -7.11 -8.91 -4.69
CA ALA A 37 -6.33 -9.31 -3.52
C ALA A 37 -5.92 -8.10 -2.68
N LEU A 38 -5.50 -7.01 -3.32
CA LEU A 38 -5.15 -5.76 -2.65
C LEU A 38 -6.34 -5.22 -1.84
N ALA A 39 -7.53 -5.23 -2.42
CA ALA A 39 -8.74 -4.77 -1.73
C ALA A 39 -9.05 -5.62 -0.49
N VAL A 40 -8.89 -6.94 -0.60
CA VAL A 40 -9.07 -7.85 0.54
C VAL A 40 -8.06 -7.55 1.65
N GLU A 41 -6.79 -7.37 1.31
CA GLU A 41 -5.76 -7.06 2.31
C GLU A 41 -5.98 -5.70 2.96
N ALA A 42 -6.45 -4.71 2.20
CA ALA A 42 -6.83 -3.41 2.75
C ALA A 42 -7.99 -3.55 3.76
N ALA A 43 -8.96 -4.42 3.47
CA ALA A 43 -10.05 -4.72 4.39
C ALA A 43 -9.55 -5.42 5.66
N GLU A 44 -8.60 -6.34 5.53
CA GLU A 44 -7.98 -7.01 6.68
C GLU A 44 -7.21 -6.02 7.57
N LEU A 45 -6.54 -5.05 6.97
CA LEU A 45 -5.91 -3.95 7.71
C LEU A 45 -6.97 -3.14 8.47
N LEU A 46 -8.08 -2.80 7.83
CA LEU A 46 -9.20 -2.09 8.47
C LEU A 46 -9.75 -2.87 9.67
N GLU A 47 -9.87 -4.18 9.57
CA GLU A 47 -10.36 -5.03 10.67
C GLU A 47 -9.58 -4.85 11.96
N ARG A 48 -8.28 -4.53 11.88
CA ARG A 48 -7.45 -4.29 13.07
C ARG A 48 -7.83 -3.02 13.81
N PHE A 49 -8.53 -2.09 13.18
CA PHE A 49 -8.86 -0.77 13.72
C PHE A 49 -10.35 -0.51 13.88
N GLN A 50 -11.22 -1.21 13.16
CA GLN A 50 -12.64 -0.84 13.02
C GLN A 50 -13.41 -0.74 14.35
N TRP A 51 -12.97 -1.47 15.37
CA TRP A 51 -13.63 -1.48 16.68
C TRP A 51 -12.86 -0.70 17.74
N LEU A 52 -11.77 -0.03 17.36
CA LEU A 52 -10.95 0.75 18.28
C LEU A 52 -11.45 2.19 18.35
N THR A 53 -11.26 2.81 19.52
CA THR A 53 -11.39 4.27 19.64
C THR A 53 -10.17 4.94 18.99
N GLU A 54 -10.27 6.25 18.75
CA GLU A 54 -9.14 7.04 18.24
C GLU A 54 -7.90 6.88 19.14
N ASP A 55 -8.08 6.99 20.46
CA ASP A 55 -6.97 6.87 21.41
C ASP A 55 -6.37 5.47 21.40
N GLN A 56 -7.19 4.43 21.33
CA GLN A 56 -6.71 3.05 21.23
C GLN A 56 -5.91 2.83 19.93
N SER A 57 -6.35 3.45 18.83
CA SER A 57 -5.64 3.31 17.55
C SER A 57 -4.25 3.92 17.57
N ARG A 58 -4.01 4.91 18.44
CA ARG A 58 -2.71 5.58 18.60
C ARG A 58 -1.76 4.86 19.55
N ALA A 59 -2.23 3.90 20.31
CA ALA A 59 -1.48 3.24 21.37
C ALA A 59 -1.65 1.71 21.31
N LEU A 60 -1.34 1.12 20.16
CA LEU A 60 -1.48 -0.33 19.96
C LEU A 60 -0.51 -1.10 20.85
N PRO A 61 -0.97 -2.17 21.53
CA PRO A 61 -0.05 -3.10 22.20
C PRO A 61 0.93 -3.73 21.19
N PRO A 62 2.14 -4.13 21.61
CA PRO A 62 3.14 -4.69 20.69
C PRO A 62 2.65 -5.86 19.84
N ALA A 63 1.84 -6.78 20.41
CA ALA A 63 1.30 -7.91 19.66
C ALA A 63 0.33 -7.46 18.56
N GLU A 64 -0.50 -6.46 18.84
CA GLU A 64 -1.44 -5.90 17.84
C GLU A 64 -0.69 -5.09 16.78
N LEU A 65 0.32 -4.34 17.18
CA LEU A 65 1.16 -3.61 16.23
C LEU A 65 1.85 -4.57 15.24
N GLN A 66 2.29 -5.74 15.70
CA GLN A 66 2.89 -6.75 14.81
C GLN A 66 1.90 -7.24 13.77
N LYS A 67 0.64 -7.47 14.16
CA LYS A 67 -0.42 -7.87 13.23
C LYS A 67 -0.72 -6.77 12.20
N VAL A 68 -0.79 -5.52 12.65
CA VAL A 68 -0.97 -4.36 11.76
C VAL A 68 0.20 -4.26 10.78
N ARG A 69 1.42 -4.44 11.26
CA ARG A 69 2.62 -4.44 10.43
C ARG A 69 2.55 -5.49 9.30
N GLU A 70 2.08 -6.69 9.62
CA GLU A 70 1.92 -7.77 8.63
C GLU A 70 0.85 -7.42 7.60
N GLU A 71 -0.28 -6.87 8.01
CA GLU A 71 -1.34 -6.45 7.09
C GLU A 71 -0.89 -5.29 6.20
N MET A 72 -0.15 -4.33 6.73
CA MET A 72 0.44 -3.26 5.92
C MET A 72 1.41 -3.82 4.88
N ALA A 73 2.20 -4.81 5.27
CA ALA A 73 3.14 -5.47 4.36
C ALA A 73 2.40 -6.18 3.22
N ASP A 74 1.30 -6.87 3.51
CA ASP A 74 0.50 -7.54 2.49
C ASP A 74 -0.10 -6.55 1.51
N VAL A 75 -0.60 -5.41 1.98
CA VAL A 75 -1.11 -4.33 1.12
C VAL A 75 0.00 -3.82 0.19
N LEU A 76 1.17 -3.53 0.73
CA LEU A 76 2.30 -3.06 -0.07
C LEU A 76 2.73 -4.10 -1.11
N ASN A 77 2.84 -5.36 -0.70
CA ASN A 77 3.32 -6.42 -1.59
C ASN A 77 2.38 -6.62 -2.78
N TYR A 78 1.08 -6.64 -2.57
CA TYR A 78 0.12 -6.74 -3.69
C TYR A 78 0.12 -5.49 -4.57
N LEU A 79 0.26 -4.31 -3.98
CA LEU A 79 0.35 -3.07 -4.76
C LEU A 79 1.59 -3.08 -5.65
N VAL A 80 2.73 -3.49 -5.12
CA VAL A 80 3.99 -3.59 -5.89
C VAL A 80 3.87 -4.62 -7.00
N ARG A 81 3.24 -5.77 -6.74
CA ARG A 81 2.99 -6.78 -7.77
C ARG A 81 2.08 -6.26 -8.87
N LEU A 82 1.01 -5.54 -8.52
CA LEU A 82 0.12 -4.93 -9.49
C LEU A 82 0.86 -3.92 -10.36
N ALA A 83 1.65 -3.06 -9.75
CA ALA A 83 2.45 -2.07 -10.47
C ALA A 83 3.45 -2.74 -11.43
N ASP A 84 4.05 -3.85 -11.02
CA ASP A 84 4.96 -4.64 -11.86
C ASP A 84 4.24 -5.16 -13.11
N LYS A 85 3.05 -5.70 -12.95
CA LYS A 85 2.25 -6.22 -14.08
C LYS A 85 1.81 -5.12 -15.06
N LEU A 86 1.63 -3.90 -14.57
CA LEU A 86 1.20 -2.76 -15.38
C LEU A 86 2.36 -1.87 -15.83
N ASP A 87 3.58 -2.24 -15.48
CA ASP A 87 4.80 -1.44 -15.77
C ASP A 87 4.68 -0.01 -15.25
N VAL A 88 4.18 0.14 -14.04
CA VAL A 88 4.03 1.44 -13.36
C VAL A 88 5.14 1.61 -12.33
N ASN A 89 5.87 2.73 -12.41
CA ASN A 89 6.80 3.14 -11.37
C ASN A 89 6.01 3.84 -10.27
N LEU A 90 5.87 3.17 -9.12
CA LEU A 90 5.03 3.67 -8.01
C LEU A 90 5.55 4.96 -7.41
N LEU A 91 6.88 5.14 -7.30
CA LEU A 91 7.43 6.37 -6.73
C LEU A 91 7.16 7.56 -7.64
N ASP A 92 7.32 7.39 -8.96
CA ASP A 92 6.99 8.44 -9.92
C ASP A 92 5.49 8.74 -9.90
N ALA A 93 4.65 7.70 -9.89
CA ALA A 93 3.21 7.88 -9.82
C ALA A 93 2.79 8.61 -8.54
N ALA A 94 3.39 8.27 -7.41
CA ALA A 94 3.12 8.94 -6.14
C ALA A 94 3.52 10.40 -6.14
N ARG A 95 4.71 10.72 -6.68
CA ARG A 95 5.20 12.10 -6.81
C ARG A 95 4.30 12.92 -7.74
N ASP A 96 3.93 12.36 -8.88
CA ASP A 96 3.05 13.03 -9.83
C ASP A 96 1.68 13.31 -9.20
N LYS A 97 1.16 12.34 -8.45
CA LYS A 97 -0.11 12.49 -7.75
C LYS A 97 -0.04 13.55 -6.66
N MET A 98 1.07 13.67 -5.95
CA MET A 98 1.27 14.74 -4.97
C MET A 98 1.19 16.13 -5.62
N LYS A 99 1.77 16.30 -6.80
CA LYS A 99 1.69 17.56 -7.54
C LYS A 99 0.26 17.91 -7.93
N LEU A 100 -0.51 16.91 -8.37
CA LEU A 100 -1.94 17.10 -8.66
C LEU A 100 -2.72 17.47 -7.41
N ASN A 101 -2.40 16.84 -6.28
CA ASN A 101 -3.06 17.13 -5.01
C ASN A 101 -2.71 18.52 -4.47
N GLU A 102 -1.50 19.01 -4.69
CA GLU A 102 -1.11 20.38 -4.34
C GLU A 102 -1.99 21.40 -5.06
N GLN A 103 -2.34 21.15 -6.31
CA GLN A 103 -3.23 22.01 -7.09
C GLN A 103 -4.66 21.97 -6.55
N LYS A 104 -5.14 20.80 -6.10
CA LYS A 104 -6.49 20.65 -5.52
C LYS A 104 -6.59 21.18 -4.10
N TYR A 105 -5.50 21.10 -3.34
CA TYR A 105 -5.43 21.46 -1.93
C TYR A 105 -4.33 22.50 -1.68
N PRO A 106 -4.47 23.75 -2.21
CA PRO A 106 -3.48 24.80 -1.92
C PRO A 106 -3.42 25.06 -0.42
N VAL A 107 -2.24 25.34 0.10
CA VAL A 107 -1.98 25.49 1.55
C VAL A 107 -2.91 26.49 2.21
N ASP A 108 -3.11 27.64 1.56
CA ASP A 108 -3.95 28.73 2.09
C ASP A 108 -5.41 28.31 2.29
N LYS A 109 -5.93 27.38 1.48
CA LYS A 109 -7.32 26.90 1.57
C LYS A 109 -7.44 25.61 2.39
N ALA A 110 -6.43 24.73 2.33
CA ALA A 110 -6.51 23.40 2.89
C ALA A 110 -6.03 23.31 4.34
N ARG A 111 -5.22 24.27 4.80
CA ARG A 111 -4.64 24.24 6.14
C ARG A 111 -5.73 24.16 7.22
N GLY A 112 -5.62 23.13 8.07
CA GLY A 112 -6.55 22.91 9.18
C GLY A 112 -7.94 22.44 8.79
N SER A 113 -8.15 22.06 7.51
CA SER A 113 -9.43 21.58 7.00
C SER A 113 -9.30 20.16 6.46
N ALA A 114 -10.26 19.30 6.79
CA ALA A 114 -10.37 17.96 6.23
C ALA A 114 -11.41 17.89 5.10
N LYS A 115 -11.89 19.03 4.63
CA LYS A 115 -12.87 19.10 3.54
C LYS A 115 -12.27 18.63 2.22
N LYS A 116 -13.11 18.01 1.40
CA LYS A 116 -12.73 17.63 0.04
C LYS A 116 -12.47 18.90 -0.79
N TYR A 117 -11.57 18.81 -1.78
CA TYR A 117 -11.16 19.97 -2.60
C TYR A 117 -12.34 20.72 -3.23
N SER A 118 -13.43 20.02 -3.58
CA SER A 118 -14.63 20.63 -4.15
C SER A 118 -15.41 21.49 -3.15
N GLU A 119 -15.10 21.41 -1.86
CA GLU A 119 -15.75 22.14 -0.78
C GLU A 119 -14.86 23.24 -0.19
N LEU A 120 -13.66 23.40 -0.68
CA LEU A 120 -12.70 24.41 -0.22
C LEU A 120 -12.95 25.78 -0.84
#